data_cf237d3e7332e6c53e3dfa7fa09804f2
#
_entry.id   cf237d3e7332e6c53e3dfa7fa09804f2
#
_cell.length_a   1.000
_cell.length_b   1.000
_cell.length_c   1.000
_cell.angle_alpha   90.00
_cell.angle_beta   90.00
_cell.angle_gamma   90.00
#
_symmetry.space_group_name_H-M   'P 1'
#
loop_
_entity.id
_entity.type
_entity.pdbx_description
1 polymer ?
#
loop_
_entity_poly.entity_id
_entity_poly.type
_entity_poly.pdbx_seq_one_letter_code
_entity_poly.pdbx_strand_id
1 'polypeptide(L)'
;IRDSYNIEKGTTLNLCKPNGKDEMKGYDTNPKFSPNGKYIAWQSMERDGYESDRNRLCIYNLDDGQKTFVTENFESGVDDYCWNNDSQSLYFVGVWHGTSMVYNANLNGDIKKLTDGMYDYGSVAMAGDKIITKRHSISAADEIYTLTPADGQVAQLSHENDHIFKQLNLGKVEERWTKTTDGKQMLSWVIYPVNFDANKKYPTLLFCEGGPQSPVSYTHLRAHETGRNL
;
A
#
# COMPACT_ATOMS: atom_id res chain seq x y z
N ILE A 1 5.78 13.98 12.60
CA ILE A 1 7.20 14.27 12.93
C ILE A 1 7.62 15.47 12.12
N ARG A 2 7.57 16.62 12.77
CA ARG A 2 7.91 17.90 12.12
C ARG A 2 9.35 18.31 12.37
N ASP A 3 9.99 17.72 13.39
CA ASP A 3 11.26 18.20 13.92
C ASP A 3 12.37 17.18 13.77
N SER A 4 13.50 17.63 13.25
CA SER A 4 14.77 16.93 13.24
C SER A 4 15.66 17.51 14.37
N TYR A 5 16.24 16.64 15.19
CA TYR A 5 17.14 17.04 16.26
C TYR A 5 18.58 16.70 15.90
N ASN A 6 19.45 17.69 15.87
CA ASN A 6 20.88 17.50 15.68
C ASN A 6 21.55 17.28 17.07
N ILE A 7 22.03 16.07 17.30
CA ILE A 7 22.60 15.66 18.60
C ILE A 7 23.86 16.44 18.92
N GLU A 8 24.73 16.69 17.94
CA GLU A 8 26.00 17.38 18.15
C GLU A 8 25.82 18.86 18.45
N LYS A 9 24.90 19.52 17.77
CA LYS A 9 24.62 20.95 17.92
C LYS A 9 23.56 21.27 18.95
N GLY A 10 22.82 20.26 19.45
CA GLY A 10 21.71 20.46 20.38
C GLY A 10 20.56 21.30 19.76
N THR A 11 20.42 21.31 18.44
CA THR A 11 19.44 22.15 17.74
C THR A 11 18.33 21.35 17.13
N THR A 12 17.11 21.90 17.13
CA THR A 12 15.94 21.34 16.49
C THR A 12 15.62 22.14 15.23
N LEU A 13 15.37 21.44 14.12
CA LEU A 13 14.90 22.01 12.87
C LEU A 13 13.55 21.39 12.51
N ASN A 14 12.53 22.22 12.33
CA ASN A 14 11.25 21.76 11.79
C ASN A 14 11.35 21.67 10.26
N LEU A 15 11.36 20.45 9.72
CA LEU A 15 11.49 20.20 8.28
C LEU A 15 10.25 20.59 7.47
N CYS A 16 9.08 20.64 8.12
CA CYS A 16 7.82 21.05 7.49
C CYS A 16 7.65 22.59 7.48
N LYS A 17 8.42 23.30 8.29
CA LYS A 17 8.41 24.76 8.41
C LYS A 17 9.82 25.37 8.26
N PRO A 18 10.55 25.07 7.20
CA PRO A 18 11.85 25.71 7.01
C PRO A 18 11.59 27.22 6.89
N ASN A 19 12.31 28.01 7.64
CA ASN A 19 12.16 29.47 7.71
C ASN A 19 10.93 29.99 8.49
N GLY A 20 10.31 29.17 9.35
CA GLY A 20 9.21 29.60 10.22
C GLY A 20 7.86 29.87 9.51
N LYS A 21 7.74 29.49 8.23
CA LYS A 21 6.49 29.56 7.48
C LYS A 21 5.80 28.20 7.47
N ASP A 22 4.47 28.19 7.59
CA ASP A 22 3.65 27.01 7.41
C ASP A 22 3.55 26.66 5.92
N GLU A 23 4.55 25.97 5.39
CA GLU A 23 4.57 25.55 3.99
C GLU A 23 3.77 24.27 3.77
N MET A 24 3.62 23.46 4.82
CA MET A 24 2.85 22.21 4.78
C MET A 24 1.95 22.14 6.01
N LYS A 25 0.66 22.23 5.78
CA LYS A 25 -0.39 22.04 6.81
C LYS A 25 -0.89 20.60 6.88
N GLY A 26 -0.19 19.68 6.24
CA GLY A 26 -0.59 18.30 6.14
C GLY A 26 -0.26 17.46 7.36
N TYR A 27 -0.66 16.20 7.30
CA TYR A 27 -0.36 15.19 8.29
C TYR A 27 0.85 14.38 7.84
N ASP A 28 1.99 14.54 8.56
CA ASP A 28 3.27 13.95 8.21
C ASP A 28 3.62 12.81 9.19
N THR A 29 3.89 11.62 8.65
CA THR A 29 4.13 10.40 9.44
C THR A 29 5.27 9.55 8.88
N ASN A 30 5.71 8.56 9.67
CA ASN A 30 6.62 7.49 9.26
C ASN A 30 7.91 7.98 8.59
N PRO A 31 8.73 8.86 9.24
CA PRO A 31 9.98 9.32 8.66
C PRO A 31 11.05 8.23 8.66
N LYS A 32 11.80 8.14 7.58
CA LYS A 32 12.92 7.20 7.43
C LYS A 32 14.10 7.89 6.76
N PHE A 33 15.28 7.80 7.36
CA PHE A 33 16.53 8.24 6.70
C PHE A 33 16.87 7.30 5.54
N SER A 34 17.45 7.87 4.50
CA SER A 34 18.11 7.08 3.46
C SER A 34 19.35 6.38 4.02
N PRO A 35 19.76 5.21 3.49
CA PRO A 35 20.95 4.49 3.96
C PRO A 35 22.25 5.33 3.96
N ASN A 36 22.40 6.26 3.00
CA ASN A 36 23.55 7.14 2.92
C ASN A 36 23.46 8.38 3.85
N GLY A 37 22.34 8.55 4.57
CA GLY A 37 22.13 9.68 5.49
C GLY A 37 21.90 11.04 4.85
N LYS A 38 21.76 11.13 3.51
CA LYS A 38 21.58 12.42 2.80
C LYS A 38 20.13 12.86 2.68
N TYR A 39 19.19 11.95 2.81
CA TYR A 39 17.77 12.23 2.64
C TYR A 39 16.97 11.77 3.83
N ILE A 40 15.85 12.45 4.07
CA ILE A 40 14.77 11.95 4.92
C ILE A 40 13.52 11.84 4.04
N ALA A 41 12.84 10.70 4.06
CA ALA A 41 11.54 10.53 3.44
C ALA A 41 10.46 10.40 4.51
N TRP A 42 9.23 10.79 4.20
CA TRP A 42 8.06 10.57 5.05
C TRP A 42 6.77 10.53 4.22
N GLN A 43 5.71 9.99 4.83
CA GLN A 43 4.37 10.04 4.27
C GLN A 43 3.70 11.35 4.64
N SER A 44 3.08 12.02 3.68
CA SER A 44 2.47 13.33 3.86
C SER A 44 1.10 13.42 3.19
N MET A 45 0.07 13.68 4.00
CA MET A 45 -1.25 14.08 3.51
C MET A 45 -1.30 15.59 3.36
N GLU A 46 -2.06 16.10 2.41
CA GLU A 46 -2.11 17.53 2.11
C GLU A 46 -2.78 18.33 3.23
N ARG A 47 -3.84 17.78 3.83
CA ARG A 47 -4.62 18.43 4.87
C ARG A 47 -4.65 17.59 6.14
N ASP A 48 -4.31 18.19 7.26
CA ASP A 48 -4.41 17.55 8.57
C ASP A 48 -5.90 17.27 8.92
N GLY A 49 -6.17 16.02 9.32
CA GLY A 49 -7.52 15.57 9.68
C GLY A 49 -8.47 15.32 8.52
N TYR A 50 -8.01 15.39 7.27
CA TYR A 50 -8.82 15.08 6.10
C TYR A 50 -8.47 13.70 5.54
N GLU A 51 -9.15 12.67 6.02
CA GLU A 51 -8.84 11.26 5.78
C GLU A 51 -8.91 10.83 4.31
N SER A 52 -9.61 11.58 3.45
CA SER A 52 -9.67 11.29 2.02
C SER A 52 -8.46 11.79 1.22
N ASP A 53 -7.56 12.53 1.85
CA ASP A 53 -6.32 12.92 1.21
C ASP A 53 -5.38 11.72 1.13
N ARG A 54 -4.75 11.55 -0.02
CA ARG A 54 -3.78 10.48 -0.23
C ARG A 54 -2.47 10.75 0.52
N ASN A 55 -1.88 9.72 1.07
CA ASN A 55 -0.51 9.77 1.57
C ASN A 55 0.46 9.80 0.39
N ARG A 56 1.24 10.87 0.28
CA ARG A 56 2.32 11.01 -0.71
C ARG A 56 3.67 10.78 -0.03
N LEU A 57 4.66 10.30 -0.75
CA LEU A 57 6.04 10.27 -0.28
C LEU A 57 6.71 11.61 -0.55
N CYS A 58 7.11 12.29 0.50
CA CYS A 58 7.94 13.48 0.48
C CYS A 58 9.38 13.09 0.81
N ILE A 59 10.34 13.60 0.06
CA ILE A 59 11.78 13.47 0.31
C ILE A 59 12.35 14.86 0.58
N TYR A 60 13.15 14.96 1.62
CA TYR A 60 13.91 16.15 1.98
C TYR A 60 15.40 15.86 1.82
N ASN A 61 16.09 16.65 1.03
CA ASN A 61 17.54 16.60 0.87
C ASN A 61 18.19 17.43 1.98
N LEU A 62 19.03 16.81 2.80
CA LEU A 62 19.70 17.46 3.94
C LEU A 62 20.81 18.42 3.53
N ASP A 63 21.37 18.29 2.32
CA ASP A 63 22.48 19.11 1.85
C ASP A 63 21.99 20.50 1.36
N ASP A 64 20.85 20.54 0.65
CA ASP A 64 20.33 21.78 0.03
C ASP A 64 18.97 22.21 0.56
N GLY A 65 18.30 21.39 1.38
CA GLY A 65 16.98 21.67 1.94
C GLY A 65 15.82 21.55 0.96
N GLN A 66 16.06 20.94 -0.22
CA GLN A 66 15.00 20.77 -1.22
C GLN A 66 14.03 19.64 -0.80
N LYS A 67 12.73 19.92 -0.99
CA LYS A 67 11.65 18.94 -0.84
C LYS A 67 11.12 18.51 -2.19
N THR A 68 10.86 17.21 -2.34
CA THR A 68 10.27 16.63 -3.54
C THR A 68 9.21 15.61 -3.17
N PHE A 69 8.02 15.72 -3.77
CA PHE A 69 6.98 14.68 -3.65
C PHE A 69 7.14 13.66 -4.77
N VAL A 70 7.83 12.56 -4.49
CA VAL A 70 8.17 11.56 -5.53
C VAL A 70 6.97 10.70 -5.96
N THR A 71 5.86 10.76 -5.24
CA THR A 71 4.60 10.10 -5.64
C THR A 71 3.49 11.08 -5.99
N GLU A 72 3.82 12.32 -6.38
CA GLU A 72 2.81 13.33 -6.76
C GLU A 72 1.91 12.86 -7.91
N ASN A 73 2.49 12.17 -8.89
CA ASN A 73 1.77 11.63 -10.04
C ASN A 73 1.18 10.22 -9.83
N PHE A 74 1.25 9.69 -8.62
CA PHE A 74 0.60 8.42 -8.29
C PHE A 74 -0.84 8.68 -7.85
N GLU A 75 -1.79 8.05 -8.49
CA GLU A 75 -3.23 8.36 -8.30
C GLU A 75 -3.79 7.91 -6.95
N SER A 76 -3.08 7.03 -6.24
CA SER A 76 -3.49 6.50 -4.93
C SER A 76 -2.54 6.91 -3.81
N GLY A 77 -2.87 6.53 -2.58
CA GLY A 77 -2.02 6.71 -1.41
C GLY A 77 -0.89 5.69 -1.32
N VAL A 78 0.09 6.01 -0.50
CA VAL A 78 1.19 5.12 -0.09
C VAL A 78 0.89 4.58 1.29
N ASP A 79 0.78 3.24 1.41
CA ASP A 79 0.44 2.57 2.66
C ASP A 79 1.67 2.28 3.53
N ASP A 80 2.75 1.83 2.90
CA ASP A 80 4.07 1.62 3.54
C ASP A 80 5.19 1.81 2.52
N TYR A 81 6.41 2.07 3.00
CA TYR A 81 7.55 2.26 2.13
C TYR A 81 8.88 1.92 2.81
N CYS A 82 9.91 1.67 2.00
CA CYS A 82 11.30 1.59 2.44
C CYS A 82 12.26 2.19 1.40
N TRP A 83 13.42 2.62 1.86
CA TRP A 83 14.50 3.03 0.96
C TRP A 83 15.15 1.83 0.28
N ASN A 84 15.53 1.98 -0.98
CA ASN A 84 16.51 1.11 -1.61
C ASN A 84 17.90 1.34 -0.98
N ASN A 85 18.71 0.30 -0.90
CA ASN A 85 20.04 0.35 -0.29
C ASN A 85 20.99 1.37 -0.97
N ASP A 86 20.77 1.66 -2.25
CA ASP A 86 21.55 2.66 -3.00
C ASP A 86 21.15 4.11 -2.70
N SER A 87 20.07 4.32 -1.94
CA SER A 87 19.51 5.64 -1.63
C SER A 87 19.05 6.46 -2.84
N GLN A 88 18.86 5.82 -4.01
CA GLN A 88 18.42 6.48 -5.24
C GLN A 88 16.93 6.28 -5.54
N SER A 89 16.27 5.40 -4.80
CA SER A 89 14.86 5.10 -4.97
C SER A 89 14.23 4.57 -3.69
N LEU A 90 12.90 4.52 -3.67
CA LEU A 90 12.10 3.92 -2.61
C LEU A 90 11.22 2.84 -3.21
N TYR A 91 10.95 1.81 -2.41
CA TYR A 91 9.91 0.85 -2.67
C TYR A 91 8.71 1.18 -1.79
N PHE A 92 7.51 1.08 -2.35
CA PHE A 92 6.31 1.38 -1.59
C PHE A 92 5.14 0.48 -1.98
N VAL A 93 4.20 0.34 -1.04
CA VAL A 93 2.91 -0.29 -1.27
C VAL A 93 1.89 0.79 -1.57
N GLY A 94 1.14 0.59 -2.64
CA GLY A 94 0.05 1.48 -3.02
C GLY A 94 -1.09 0.72 -3.64
N VAL A 95 -2.30 1.26 -3.51
CA VAL A 95 -3.52 0.62 -4.02
C VAL A 95 -3.73 0.98 -5.48
N TRP A 96 -4.11 0.00 -6.28
CA TRP A 96 -4.55 0.18 -7.66
C TRP A 96 -5.62 -0.84 -8.03
N HIS A 97 -6.77 -0.37 -8.48
CA HIS A 97 -7.86 -1.23 -8.89
C HIS A 97 -8.27 -2.28 -7.85
N GLY A 98 -8.36 -1.88 -6.59
CA GLY A 98 -8.82 -2.75 -5.52
C GLY A 98 -7.81 -3.82 -5.08
N THR A 99 -6.55 -3.70 -5.45
CA THR A 99 -5.43 -4.52 -4.97
C THR A 99 -4.27 -3.65 -4.51
N SER A 100 -3.51 -4.10 -3.52
CA SER A 100 -2.33 -3.39 -3.01
C SER A 100 -1.07 -3.98 -3.62
N MET A 101 -0.34 -3.18 -4.40
CA MET A 101 0.82 -3.62 -5.17
C MET A 101 2.11 -2.94 -4.70
N VAL A 102 3.25 -3.54 -5.01
CA VAL A 102 4.57 -2.96 -4.75
C VAL A 102 5.04 -2.18 -5.97
N TYR A 103 5.52 -0.98 -5.69
CA TYR A 103 6.07 -0.04 -6.67
C TYR A 103 7.47 0.39 -6.29
N ASN A 104 8.21 0.90 -7.27
CA ASN A 104 9.45 1.64 -7.08
C ASN A 104 9.25 3.08 -7.54
N ALA A 105 9.71 4.05 -6.75
CA ALA A 105 9.80 5.46 -7.14
C ALA A 105 11.25 5.92 -7.03
N ASN A 106 11.79 6.53 -8.09
CA ASN A 106 13.10 7.16 -8.02
C ASN A 106 13.02 8.59 -7.44
N LEU A 107 14.16 9.22 -7.20
CA LEU A 107 14.21 10.58 -6.64
C LEU A 107 13.58 11.65 -7.55
N ASN A 108 13.41 11.36 -8.85
CA ASN A 108 12.79 12.27 -9.81
C ASN A 108 11.25 12.11 -9.89
N GLY A 109 10.70 11.09 -9.21
CA GLY A 109 9.25 10.80 -9.22
C GLY A 109 8.81 9.89 -10.36
N ASP A 110 9.73 9.20 -11.05
CA ASP A 110 9.35 8.13 -11.98
C ASP A 110 8.94 6.90 -11.19
N ILE A 111 7.75 6.38 -11.48
CA ILE A 111 7.16 5.26 -10.75
C ILE A 111 7.06 4.04 -11.66
N LYS A 112 7.52 2.91 -11.15
CA LYS A 112 7.42 1.60 -11.80
C LYS A 112 6.68 0.61 -10.92
N LYS A 113 5.65 -0.04 -11.43
CA LYS A 113 4.99 -1.18 -10.79
C LYS A 113 5.90 -2.41 -10.83
N LEU A 114 6.07 -3.11 -9.71
CA LEU A 114 6.94 -4.28 -9.59
C LEU A 114 6.16 -5.59 -9.50
N THR A 115 4.92 -5.57 -9.03
CA THR A 115 4.12 -6.77 -8.82
C THR A 115 2.79 -6.68 -9.54
N ASP A 116 2.24 -7.84 -9.90
CA ASP A 116 0.94 -7.99 -10.54
C ASP A 116 0.13 -9.11 -9.89
N GLY A 117 -1.13 -9.23 -10.31
CA GLY A 117 -2.05 -10.29 -9.87
C GLY A 117 -3.08 -9.81 -8.87
N MET A 118 -3.87 -10.76 -8.38
CA MET A 118 -4.98 -10.50 -7.45
C MET A 118 -4.50 -10.75 -6.02
N TYR A 119 -3.63 -9.88 -5.54
CA TYR A 119 -2.99 -9.97 -4.22
C TYR A 119 -2.97 -8.62 -3.54
N ASP A 120 -2.83 -8.64 -2.22
CA ASP A 120 -2.56 -7.46 -1.42
C ASP A 120 -1.22 -7.60 -0.71
N TYR A 121 -0.32 -6.70 -1.02
CA TYR A 121 0.95 -6.55 -0.34
C TYR A 121 0.80 -5.54 0.79
N GLY A 122 1.14 -5.92 2.02
CA GLY A 122 0.83 -5.11 3.21
C GLY A 122 2.00 -4.30 3.77
N SER A 123 3.22 -4.62 3.41
CA SER A 123 4.42 -3.92 3.92
C SER A 123 5.63 -4.21 3.05
N VAL A 124 6.64 -3.37 3.15
CA VAL A 124 7.91 -3.54 2.44
C VAL A 124 9.11 -3.21 3.32
N ALA A 125 10.14 -4.06 3.27
CA ALA A 125 11.43 -3.83 3.93
C ALA A 125 12.56 -4.41 3.09
N MET A 126 13.71 -3.73 3.04
CA MET A 126 14.90 -4.27 2.37
C MET A 126 15.60 -5.31 3.24
N ALA A 127 15.98 -6.43 2.63
CA ALA A 127 16.83 -7.47 3.21
C ALA A 127 17.86 -7.91 2.17
N GLY A 128 19.07 -7.36 2.27
CA GLY A 128 20.09 -7.52 1.23
C GLY A 128 19.63 -6.90 -0.09
N ASP A 129 19.59 -7.68 -1.15
CA ASP A 129 19.16 -7.27 -2.50
C ASP A 129 17.67 -7.53 -2.78
N LYS A 130 16.91 -8.03 -1.78
CA LYS A 130 15.50 -8.37 -1.91
C LYS A 130 14.62 -7.51 -1.02
N ILE A 131 13.37 -7.37 -1.42
CA ILE A 131 12.31 -6.82 -0.59
C ILE A 131 11.63 -7.96 0.14
N ILE A 132 11.46 -7.82 1.45
CA ILE A 132 10.58 -8.66 2.25
C ILE A 132 9.23 -7.98 2.34
N THR A 133 8.17 -8.73 2.13
CA THR A 133 6.80 -8.21 2.12
C THR A 133 5.81 -9.22 2.69
N LYS A 134 4.72 -8.74 3.27
CA LYS A 134 3.52 -9.57 3.53
C LYS A 134 2.68 -9.60 2.28
N ARG A 135 2.06 -10.74 2.02
CA ARG A 135 1.07 -10.88 0.94
C ARG A 135 -0.06 -11.80 1.35
N HIS A 136 -1.26 -11.40 1.03
CA HIS A 136 -2.47 -12.21 1.16
C HIS A 136 -3.39 -12.05 -0.05
N SER A 137 -4.53 -12.72 -0.01
CA SER A 137 -5.63 -12.56 -0.96
C SER A 137 -6.94 -13.00 -0.30
N ILE A 138 -8.08 -12.85 -0.98
CA ILE A 138 -9.37 -13.42 -0.51
C ILE A 138 -9.25 -14.92 -0.20
N SER A 139 -8.38 -15.62 -0.92
CA SER A 139 -8.24 -17.08 -0.83
C SER A 139 -6.96 -17.53 -0.10
N ALA A 140 -6.24 -16.62 0.53
CA ALA A 140 -5.00 -16.94 1.24
C ALA A 140 -4.75 -15.93 2.36
N ALA A 141 -4.38 -16.41 3.54
CA ALA A 141 -3.96 -15.58 4.66
C ALA A 141 -2.60 -14.94 4.42
N ASP A 142 -2.25 -13.97 5.29
CA ASP A 142 -0.92 -13.34 5.29
C ASP A 142 0.19 -14.37 5.42
N GLU A 143 1.11 -14.32 4.48
CA GLU A 143 2.39 -15.03 4.51
C GLU A 143 3.53 -14.06 4.14
N ILE A 144 4.74 -14.42 4.48
CA ILE A 144 5.93 -13.64 4.18
C ILE A 144 6.50 -14.08 2.84
N TYR A 145 6.84 -13.10 2.02
CA TYR A 145 7.40 -13.29 0.68
C TYR A 145 8.67 -12.48 0.50
N THR A 146 9.54 -12.94 -0.40
CA THR A 146 10.57 -12.11 -1.01
C THR A 146 10.11 -11.64 -2.37
N LEU A 147 10.49 -10.42 -2.71
CA LEU A 147 10.36 -9.85 -4.04
C LEU A 147 11.75 -9.41 -4.52
N THR A 148 12.15 -9.86 -5.70
CA THR A 148 13.38 -9.43 -6.36
C THR A 148 13.09 -8.20 -7.21
N PRO A 149 13.62 -7.00 -6.88
CA PRO A 149 13.25 -5.75 -7.58
C PRO A 149 13.61 -5.72 -9.07
N ALA A 150 14.65 -6.46 -9.46
CA ALA A 150 15.19 -6.43 -10.83
C ALA A 150 14.20 -7.03 -11.85
N ASP A 151 13.53 -8.12 -11.50
CA ASP A 151 12.69 -8.91 -12.40
C ASP A 151 11.25 -9.11 -11.89
N GLY A 152 10.93 -8.64 -10.68
CA GLY A 152 9.61 -8.78 -10.08
C GLY A 152 9.30 -10.19 -9.56
N GLN A 153 10.28 -11.09 -9.50
CA GLN A 153 10.05 -12.46 -9.01
C GLN A 153 9.68 -12.46 -7.53
N VAL A 154 8.58 -13.15 -7.20
CA VAL A 154 8.05 -13.29 -5.85
C VAL A 154 8.17 -14.74 -5.40
N ALA A 155 8.76 -14.98 -4.23
CA ALA A 155 8.87 -16.30 -3.63
C ALA A 155 8.36 -16.30 -2.19
N GLN A 156 7.53 -17.28 -1.85
CA GLN A 156 7.00 -17.46 -0.50
C GLN A 156 8.09 -17.97 0.44
N LEU A 157 8.17 -17.37 1.63
CA LEU A 157 9.14 -17.77 2.67
C LEU A 157 8.46 -18.49 3.84
N SER A 158 7.29 -18.03 4.26
CA SER A 158 6.54 -18.67 5.34
C SER A 158 5.39 -19.51 4.78
N HIS A 159 5.01 -20.56 5.53
CA HIS A 159 4.00 -21.54 5.16
C HIS A 159 3.08 -21.87 6.35
N GLU A 160 2.88 -20.87 7.22
CA GLU A 160 2.17 -21.06 8.50
C GLU A 160 0.71 -21.49 8.31
N ASN A 161 0.07 -20.99 7.24
CA ASN A 161 -1.33 -21.27 6.97
C ASN A 161 -1.57 -22.41 5.96
N ASP A 162 -0.53 -22.95 5.35
CA ASP A 162 -0.65 -24.00 4.31
C ASP A 162 -1.45 -25.21 4.78
N HIS A 163 -1.26 -25.65 6.02
CA HIS A 163 -1.93 -26.81 6.59
C HIS A 163 -3.45 -26.62 6.70
N ILE A 164 -3.92 -25.39 6.84
CA ILE A 164 -5.35 -25.03 6.86
C ILE A 164 -5.87 -24.95 5.42
N PHE A 165 -5.22 -24.16 4.57
CA PHE A 165 -5.70 -23.91 3.21
C PHE A 165 -5.71 -25.15 2.33
N LYS A 166 -4.80 -26.11 2.54
CA LYS A 166 -4.83 -27.41 1.85
C LYS A 166 -6.06 -28.26 2.14
N GLN A 167 -6.78 -27.98 3.22
CA GLN A 167 -8.01 -28.68 3.61
C GLN A 167 -9.27 -27.95 3.16
N LEU A 168 -9.15 -26.72 2.66
CA LEU A 168 -10.27 -25.89 2.22
C LEU A 168 -10.48 -26.03 0.72
N ASN A 169 -11.74 -26.13 0.33
CA ASN A 169 -12.15 -25.99 -1.04
C ASN A 169 -12.78 -24.60 -1.20
N LEU A 170 -12.04 -23.66 -1.79
CA LEU A 170 -12.46 -22.28 -1.92
C LEU A 170 -13.05 -22.01 -3.29
N GLY A 171 -14.01 -21.11 -3.34
CA GLY A 171 -14.62 -20.64 -4.58
C GLY A 171 -13.66 -19.77 -5.40
N LYS A 172 -13.85 -19.75 -6.71
CA LYS A 172 -13.12 -18.84 -7.60
C LYS A 172 -13.47 -17.40 -7.32
N VAL A 173 -12.48 -16.52 -7.35
CA VAL A 173 -12.66 -15.07 -7.26
C VAL A 173 -12.34 -14.43 -8.61
N GLU A 174 -13.17 -13.50 -9.05
CA GLU A 174 -12.95 -12.74 -10.27
C GLU A 174 -13.23 -11.26 -10.06
N GLU A 175 -12.45 -10.42 -10.72
CA GLU A 175 -12.80 -9.01 -10.87
C GLU A 175 -13.87 -8.85 -11.95
N ARG A 176 -14.79 -7.91 -11.71
CA ARG A 176 -15.83 -7.56 -12.68
C ARG A 176 -15.95 -6.05 -12.78
N TRP A 177 -15.77 -5.57 -14.00
CA TRP A 177 -15.98 -4.18 -14.34
C TRP A 177 -17.38 -3.96 -14.88
N THR A 178 -18.13 -3.07 -14.26
CA THR A 178 -19.50 -2.76 -14.66
C THR A 178 -19.62 -1.28 -14.97
N LYS A 179 -20.18 -0.94 -16.14
CA LYS A 179 -20.45 0.44 -16.50
C LYS A 179 -21.59 0.98 -15.63
N THR A 180 -21.35 2.10 -14.97
CA THR A 180 -22.33 2.80 -14.14
C THR A 180 -23.24 3.70 -14.96
N THR A 181 -24.33 4.21 -14.36
CA THR A 181 -25.29 5.09 -15.03
C THR A 181 -24.70 6.43 -15.47
N ASP A 182 -23.64 6.90 -14.79
CA ASP A 182 -22.86 8.09 -15.15
C ASP A 182 -21.71 7.81 -16.14
N GLY A 183 -21.64 6.58 -16.66
CA GLY A 183 -20.69 6.17 -17.70
C GLY A 183 -19.31 5.77 -17.21
N LYS A 184 -19.07 5.76 -15.90
CA LYS A 184 -17.81 5.30 -15.31
C LYS A 184 -17.73 3.79 -15.22
N GLN A 185 -16.57 3.26 -14.86
CA GLN A 185 -16.36 1.84 -14.61
C GLN A 185 -16.29 1.60 -13.09
N MET A 186 -17.12 0.66 -12.61
CA MET A 186 -17.13 0.22 -11.24
C MET A 186 -16.50 -1.16 -11.13
N LEU A 187 -15.47 -1.31 -10.33
CA LEU A 187 -14.89 -2.59 -9.99
C LEU A 187 -15.72 -3.28 -8.91
N SER A 188 -15.95 -4.57 -9.08
CA SER A 188 -16.56 -5.46 -8.10
C SER A 188 -15.80 -6.77 -8.06
N TRP A 189 -15.69 -7.37 -6.89
CA TRP A 189 -15.20 -8.73 -6.73
C TRP A 189 -16.36 -9.70 -6.70
N VAL A 190 -16.27 -10.77 -7.49
CA VAL A 190 -17.27 -11.84 -7.53
C VAL A 190 -16.64 -13.10 -6.97
N ILE A 191 -17.19 -13.62 -5.89
CA ILE A 191 -16.79 -14.89 -5.29
C ILE A 191 -17.83 -15.92 -5.68
N TYR A 192 -17.43 -16.89 -6.47
CA TYR A 192 -18.29 -17.97 -6.90
C TYR A 192 -18.41 -19.04 -5.82
N PRO A 193 -19.56 -19.73 -5.72
CA PRO A 193 -19.68 -20.89 -4.87
C PRO A 193 -18.72 -22.01 -5.32
N VAL A 194 -18.33 -22.84 -4.39
CA VAL A 194 -17.56 -24.06 -4.68
C VAL A 194 -18.31 -24.92 -5.69
N ASN A 195 -17.59 -25.45 -6.70
CA ASN A 195 -18.18 -26.23 -7.80
C ASN A 195 -19.25 -25.43 -8.61
N PHE A 196 -18.99 -24.14 -8.85
CA PHE A 196 -19.87 -23.29 -9.63
C PHE A 196 -20.18 -23.90 -11.01
N ASP A 197 -21.47 -23.91 -11.35
CA ASP A 197 -21.98 -24.35 -12.66
C ASP A 197 -22.71 -23.16 -13.30
N ALA A 198 -22.20 -22.66 -14.40
CA ALA A 198 -22.77 -21.50 -15.10
C ALA A 198 -24.20 -21.73 -15.63
N ASN A 199 -24.66 -22.96 -15.73
CA ASN A 199 -26.02 -23.33 -16.15
C ASN A 199 -27.03 -23.31 -14.99
N LYS A 200 -26.58 -23.09 -13.76
CA LYS A 200 -27.43 -23.01 -12.58
C LYS A 200 -27.59 -21.58 -12.09
N LYS A 201 -28.69 -21.32 -11.42
CA LYS A 201 -28.93 -20.07 -10.70
C LYS A 201 -28.58 -20.25 -9.24
N TYR A 202 -27.91 -19.24 -8.67
CA TYR A 202 -27.49 -19.22 -7.28
C TYR A 202 -28.06 -18.00 -6.56
N PRO A 203 -28.43 -18.11 -5.28
CA PRO A 203 -28.67 -16.94 -4.44
C PRO A 203 -27.39 -16.06 -4.44
N THR A 204 -27.59 -14.76 -4.57
CA THR A 204 -26.46 -13.80 -4.63
C THR A 204 -26.59 -12.82 -3.48
N LEU A 205 -25.52 -12.65 -2.71
CA LEU A 205 -25.39 -11.61 -1.70
C LEU A 205 -24.58 -10.47 -2.31
N LEU A 206 -25.13 -9.26 -2.22
CA LEU A 206 -24.37 -8.04 -2.52
C LEU A 206 -23.87 -7.47 -1.20
N PHE A 207 -22.56 -7.36 -1.09
CA PHE A 207 -21.92 -6.72 0.04
C PHE A 207 -21.40 -5.35 -0.40
N CYS A 208 -21.90 -4.30 0.25
CA CYS A 208 -21.43 -2.93 0.06
C CYS A 208 -20.71 -2.52 1.33
N GLU A 209 -19.41 -2.37 1.25
CA GLU A 209 -18.61 -1.97 2.39
C GLU A 209 -18.45 -0.46 2.48
N GLY A 210 -18.39 0.06 3.70
CA GLY A 210 -18.11 1.46 3.98
C GLY A 210 -16.61 1.77 3.96
N GLY A 211 -16.23 3.04 4.16
CA GLY A 211 -14.86 3.51 4.05
C GLY A 211 -14.60 4.12 2.67
N PRO A 212 -15.26 5.25 2.32
CA PRO A 212 -15.35 5.72 0.94
C PRO A 212 -14.01 6.16 0.34
N GLN A 213 -12.99 6.39 1.13
CA GLN A 213 -11.65 6.81 0.69
C GLN A 213 -10.64 5.67 0.61
N SER A 214 -11.00 4.47 1.03
CA SER A 214 -10.12 3.31 1.00
C SER A 214 -10.78 2.20 0.18
N PRO A 215 -10.08 1.57 -0.75
CA PRO A 215 -10.54 0.28 -1.25
C PRO A 215 -10.42 -0.69 -0.08
N VAL A 216 -11.53 -1.16 0.39
CA VAL A 216 -11.53 -2.37 1.18
C VAL A 216 -11.29 -3.48 0.19
N SER A 217 -10.01 -3.75 -0.01
CA SER A 217 -9.59 -4.79 -0.85
C SER A 217 -10.00 -6.13 -0.25
N TYR A 218 -9.64 -7.15 -0.85
CA TYR A 218 -9.65 -8.55 -0.52
C TYR A 218 -9.74 -8.98 0.96
N THR A 219 -9.45 -8.10 1.93
CA THR A 219 -9.18 -8.49 3.31
C THR A 219 -10.38 -8.57 4.21
N HIS A 220 -11.51 -7.99 3.84
CA HIS A 220 -12.60 -7.81 4.77
C HIS A 220 -13.86 -8.61 4.45
N LEU A 221 -13.72 -9.77 3.87
CA LEU A 221 -14.68 -10.81 4.15
C LEU A 221 -14.47 -11.33 5.58
N ARG A 222 -14.49 -10.44 6.54
CA ARG A 222 -14.81 -10.84 7.90
C ARG A 222 -16.16 -11.51 7.82
N ALA A 223 -16.23 -12.75 8.27
CA ALA A 223 -17.46 -13.26 8.80
C ALA A 223 -17.91 -12.26 9.86
N HIS A 224 -18.71 -11.28 9.47
CA HIS A 224 -19.36 -10.41 10.42
C HIS A 224 -20.26 -11.31 11.20
N GLU A 225 -19.87 -11.45 12.41
CA GLU A 225 -20.55 -12.09 13.47
C GLU A 225 -22.04 -11.86 13.33
N THR A 226 -22.67 -12.85 12.85
CA THR A 226 -24.10 -13.02 12.93
C THR A 226 -24.56 -13.12 14.39
N GLY A 227 -23.62 -13.23 15.33
CA GLY A 227 -23.87 -13.34 16.75
C GLY A 227 -24.40 -12.10 17.46
N ARG A 228 -24.52 -10.97 16.81
CA ARG A 228 -25.06 -9.75 17.44
C ARG A 228 -26.56 -9.58 17.34
N ASN A 229 -27.25 -10.46 16.65
CA ASN A 229 -28.70 -10.37 16.43
C ASN A 229 -29.46 -11.58 17.01
N LEU A 230 -28.90 -12.22 18.01
CA LEU A 230 -29.62 -13.25 18.78
C LEU A 230 -29.94 -12.72 20.15
#